data_d03d4fcae3cf7eaee8a349e2b1ffaaa0
#
_entry.id   d03d4fcae3cf7eaee8a349e2b1ffaaa0
#
_cell.length_a   1.000
_cell.length_b   1.000
_cell.length_c   1.000
_cell.angle_alpha   90.00
_cell.angle_beta   90.00
_cell.angle_gamma   90.00
#
_symmetry.space_group_name_H-M   'P 1'
#
loop_
_entity.id
_entity.type
_entity.pdbx_description
1 polymer ?
#
loop_
_entity_poly.entity_id
_entity_poly.type
_entity_poly.pdbx_seq_one_letter_code
_entity_poly.pdbx_strand_id
1 'polypeptide(L)'
;MAKRMRTEGLDSWRIGFSIGFATFLLSCCNPKSSHESPPIGESSLAQKIPPAIASASSSWVGAYEGVLPCGHCEGIEIWLTLGEGGTFELKTNYLGLNDAREEQFTGKISWGQKDSTQVMLRGMIGDMPGRYLLQENGLLHLDADGQKITGPQAARYLLKRIK
;
A
#
# COMPACT_ATOMS: atom_id res chain seq x y z
N MET A 1 43.72 -21.24 -25.90
CA MET A 1 43.96 -19.83 -25.56
C MET A 1 43.17 -19.50 -24.33
N ALA A 2 43.84 -19.47 -23.19
CA ALA A 2 43.22 -19.22 -21.88
C ALA A 2 43.23 -17.71 -21.59
N LYS A 3 42.08 -17.11 -21.33
CA LYS A 3 41.99 -15.71 -20.93
C LYS A 3 41.72 -15.61 -19.43
N ARG A 4 42.71 -15.12 -18.76
CA ARG A 4 42.92 -14.94 -17.32
C ARG A 4 41.89 -13.97 -16.75
N MET A 5 41.15 -14.41 -15.73
CA MET A 5 40.35 -13.53 -14.89
C MET A 5 41.25 -12.76 -13.92
N ARG A 6 41.11 -11.44 -13.91
CA ARG A 6 41.78 -10.54 -12.99
C ARG A 6 40.82 -10.23 -11.84
N THR A 7 41.19 -10.63 -10.67
CA THR A 7 40.58 -10.25 -9.40
C THR A 7 41.29 -9.02 -8.86
N GLU A 8 40.61 -7.91 -8.72
CA GLU A 8 41.01 -6.72 -7.96
C GLU A 8 39.69 -6.14 -7.42
N GLY A 9 39.49 -5.69 -6.21
CA GLY A 9 40.30 -5.52 -5.02
C GLY A 9 39.31 -5.13 -3.92
N LEU A 10 39.51 -5.71 -2.75
CA LEU A 10 38.77 -5.33 -1.54
C LEU A 10 39.33 -3.99 -1.03
N ASP A 11 38.54 -2.94 -1.10
CA ASP A 11 38.82 -1.73 -0.34
C ASP A 11 38.04 -1.73 0.96
N SER A 12 38.82 -1.98 1.99
CA SER A 12 38.49 -1.92 3.40
C SER A 12 38.22 -0.47 3.82
N TRP A 13 36.98 -0.12 4.04
CA TRP A 13 36.64 1.18 4.62
C TRP A 13 36.45 1.03 6.14
N ARG A 14 37.56 1.23 6.83
CA ARG A 14 37.60 1.41 8.29
C ARG A 14 37.14 2.84 8.60
N ILE A 15 35.94 3.02 9.06
CA ILE A 15 35.49 4.27 9.68
C ILE A 15 35.58 4.08 11.19
N GLY A 16 36.53 4.83 11.79
CA GLY A 16 36.78 4.85 13.23
C GLY A 16 35.62 5.52 13.97
N PHE A 17 35.14 4.82 14.97
CA PHE A 17 34.20 5.35 15.97
C PHE A 17 35.01 6.09 17.05
N SER A 18 34.89 7.42 17.10
CA SER A 18 35.36 8.22 18.21
C SER A 18 34.27 8.30 19.26
N ILE A 19 34.56 7.76 20.44
CA ILE A 19 33.69 7.80 21.61
C ILE A 19 33.88 9.19 22.28
N GLY A 20 32.87 10.00 22.21
CA GLY A 20 32.77 11.25 22.95
C GLY A 20 31.79 11.10 24.13
N PHE A 21 32.37 10.90 25.30
CA PHE A 21 31.66 10.92 26.60
C PHE A 21 31.38 12.38 26.95
N ALA A 22 30.13 12.81 26.99
CA ALA A 22 29.73 14.06 27.62
C ALA A 22 28.63 13.76 28.64
N THR A 23 29.08 13.70 29.89
CA THR A 23 28.26 13.78 31.10
C THR A 23 27.63 15.17 31.20
N PHE A 24 26.31 15.23 31.30
CA PHE A 24 25.61 16.44 31.73
C PHE A 24 24.72 16.14 32.93
N LEU A 25 25.10 16.80 34.03
CA LEU A 25 24.50 16.69 35.34
C LEU A 25 23.19 17.48 35.46
N LEU A 26 22.30 16.92 36.22
CA LEU A 26 21.19 17.43 37.00
C LEU A 26 20.88 18.95 36.95
N SER A 27 19.62 19.30 36.74
CA SER A 27 18.99 20.33 37.53
C SER A 27 17.51 20.02 37.73
N CYS A 28 17.18 19.72 38.97
CA CYS A 28 15.82 19.78 39.54
C CYS A 28 15.29 21.20 39.51
N CYS A 29 14.04 21.39 39.11
CA CYS A 29 13.16 22.39 39.73
C CYS A 29 11.70 22.05 39.40
N ASN A 30 10.99 21.61 40.42
CA ASN A 30 9.54 21.60 40.47
C ASN A 30 9.10 22.96 41.10
N PRO A 31 8.09 23.60 40.60
CA PRO A 31 7.09 24.17 41.52
C PRO A 31 5.66 23.74 41.17
N LYS A 32 5.08 23.15 42.16
CA LYS A 32 3.68 23.04 42.49
C LYS A 32 3.02 24.43 42.41
N SER A 33 2.01 24.58 41.56
CA SER A 33 1.08 25.71 41.66
C SER A 33 -0.34 25.21 41.48
N SER A 34 -1.02 25.22 42.58
CA SER A 34 -2.47 25.13 42.72
C SER A 34 -3.06 26.46 42.26
N HIS A 35 -4.01 26.45 41.35
CA HIS A 35 -5.02 27.49 41.18
C HIS A 35 -6.24 26.84 40.52
N GLU A 36 -7.26 26.59 41.33
CA GLU A 36 -8.46 27.41 41.53
C GLU A 36 -9.27 27.64 40.26
N SER A 37 -10.39 26.91 40.19
CA SER A 37 -11.46 27.07 39.24
C SER A 37 -12.21 28.37 39.47
N PRO A 38 -12.54 29.16 38.47
CA PRO A 38 -13.66 30.08 38.50
C PRO A 38 -14.86 29.57 37.67
N PRO A 39 -16.04 30.13 37.89
CA PRO A 39 -17.30 29.49 37.70
C PRO A 39 -17.88 29.63 36.27
N ILE A 40 -18.72 28.68 36.01
CA ILE A 40 -19.79 28.61 35.00
C ILE A 40 -20.20 29.97 34.43
N GLY A 41 -19.82 30.15 33.16
CA GLY A 41 -20.42 31.12 32.25
C GLY A 41 -21.05 30.36 31.10
N GLU A 42 -22.33 30.15 31.22
CA GLU A 42 -23.21 29.70 30.17
C GLU A 42 -23.18 30.73 29.04
N SER A 43 -22.47 30.43 27.96
CA SER A 43 -22.67 31.14 26.69
C SER A 43 -22.85 30.08 25.60
N SER A 44 -24.11 29.78 25.43
CA SER A 44 -24.66 29.05 24.32
C SER A 44 -24.34 29.80 23.02
N LEU A 45 -23.18 29.51 22.47
CA LEU A 45 -22.95 29.60 21.04
C LEU A 45 -23.07 28.18 20.49
N ALA A 46 -24.27 27.81 20.11
CA ALA A 46 -24.50 26.69 19.21
C ALA A 46 -23.62 26.92 17.97
N GLN A 47 -22.36 26.53 18.06
CA GLN A 47 -21.60 26.23 16.84
C GLN A 47 -22.38 25.15 16.15
N LYS A 48 -23.12 25.60 15.13
CA LYS A 48 -23.65 24.75 14.08
C LYS A 48 -22.47 23.98 13.50
N ILE A 49 -22.18 22.82 14.13
CA ILE A 49 -21.30 21.82 13.59
C ILE A 49 -21.84 21.56 12.17
N PRO A 50 -21.07 21.82 11.12
CA PRO A 50 -21.50 21.42 9.79
C PRO A 50 -21.88 19.96 9.89
N PRO A 51 -22.97 19.51 9.25
CA PRO A 51 -23.33 18.09 9.30
C PRO A 51 -22.06 17.34 8.97
N ALA A 52 -21.69 16.45 9.90
CA ALA A 52 -20.57 15.57 9.74
C ALA A 52 -20.47 15.23 8.27
N ILE A 53 -19.30 15.44 7.70
CA ILE A 53 -18.91 14.84 6.44
C ILE A 53 -19.22 13.36 6.68
N ALA A 54 -20.44 12.97 6.28
CA ALA A 54 -20.81 11.57 6.23
C ALA A 54 -19.65 10.97 5.49
N SER A 55 -18.94 10.07 6.14
CA SER A 55 -17.81 9.35 5.60
C SER A 55 -18.24 8.93 4.21
N ALA A 56 -17.80 9.66 3.19
CA ALA A 56 -17.83 9.16 1.84
C ALA A 56 -16.95 7.93 1.96
N SER A 57 -17.58 6.77 2.18
CA SER A 57 -16.90 5.49 2.13
C SER A 57 -16.14 5.56 0.82
N SER A 58 -14.84 5.63 0.92
CA SER A 58 -13.99 5.91 -0.24
C SER A 58 -14.46 4.96 -1.32
N SER A 59 -14.93 5.47 -2.44
CA SER A 59 -15.63 4.70 -3.48
C SER A 59 -14.81 3.49 -3.98
N TRP A 60 -13.54 3.45 -3.62
CA TRP A 60 -12.59 2.38 -3.94
C TRP A 60 -12.49 1.27 -2.87
N VAL A 61 -12.96 1.50 -1.64
CA VAL A 61 -12.96 0.46 -0.59
C VAL A 61 -13.97 -0.61 -0.94
N GLY A 62 -13.56 -1.87 -0.89
CA GLY A 62 -14.44 -2.99 -1.22
C GLY A 62 -13.68 -4.21 -1.67
N ALA A 63 -14.43 -5.24 -2.08
CA ALA A 63 -13.90 -6.48 -2.60
C ALA A 63 -14.11 -6.57 -4.12
N TYR A 64 -13.13 -7.09 -4.79
CA TYR A 64 -13.05 -7.20 -6.24
C TYR A 64 -12.59 -8.60 -6.63
N GLU A 65 -13.15 -9.13 -7.71
CA GLU A 65 -12.78 -10.45 -8.22
C GLU A 65 -12.69 -10.49 -9.75
N GLY A 66 -11.92 -11.42 -10.25
CA GLY A 66 -11.80 -11.69 -11.68
C GLY A 66 -10.81 -12.80 -11.99
N VAL A 67 -10.74 -13.18 -13.26
CA VAL A 67 -9.77 -14.15 -13.76
C VAL A 67 -8.90 -13.46 -14.80
N LEU A 68 -7.64 -13.24 -14.44
CA LEU A 68 -6.65 -12.64 -15.34
C LEU A 68 -6.10 -13.68 -16.31
N PRO A 69 -5.75 -13.28 -17.55
CA PRO A 69 -5.03 -14.13 -18.48
C PRO A 69 -3.67 -14.57 -17.93
N CYS A 70 -3.31 -15.82 -18.21
CA CYS A 70 -2.04 -16.42 -17.83
C CYS A 70 -1.35 -16.97 -19.07
N GLY A 71 -0.01 -16.85 -19.17
CA GLY A 71 0.76 -17.31 -20.31
C GLY A 71 1.04 -18.82 -20.31
N HIS A 72 0.95 -19.47 -19.17
CA HIS A 72 1.31 -20.89 -18.96
C HIS A 72 0.29 -21.65 -18.11
N CYS A 73 -0.86 -21.06 -17.83
CA CYS A 73 -1.96 -21.67 -17.11
C CYS A 73 -3.30 -21.22 -17.73
N GLU A 74 -4.43 -21.78 -17.30
CA GLU A 74 -5.74 -21.43 -17.83
C GLU A 74 -6.20 -20.02 -17.43
N GLY A 75 -5.67 -19.52 -16.32
CA GLY A 75 -5.96 -18.19 -15.78
C GLY A 75 -5.49 -18.06 -14.35
N ILE A 76 -5.53 -16.85 -13.83
CA ILE A 76 -5.25 -16.55 -12.43
C ILE A 76 -6.50 -15.93 -11.83
N GLU A 77 -7.16 -16.67 -10.94
CA GLU A 77 -8.25 -16.10 -10.13
C GLU A 77 -7.69 -15.11 -9.14
N ILE A 78 -8.34 -13.97 -9.03
CA ILE A 78 -7.96 -12.87 -8.16
C ILE A 78 -9.12 -12.52 -7.25
N TRP A 79 -8.86 -12.47 -5.94
CA TRP A 79 -9.72 -11.85 -4.94
C TRP A 79 -8.92 -10.75 -4.26
N LEU A 80 -9.27 -9.50 -4.52
CA LEU A 80 -8.60 -8.32 -3.99
C LEU A 80 -9.56 -7.54 -3.11
N THR A 81 -9.23 -7.41 -1.84
CA THR A 81 -9.96 -6.54 -0.90
C THR A 81 -9.13 -5.28 -0.65
N LEU A 82 -9.72 -4.12 -0.90
CA LEU A 82 -9.16 -2.82 -0.53
C LEU A 82 -9.87 -2.32 0.72
N GLY A 83 -9.11 -2.14 1.79
CA GLY A 83 -9.61 -1.77 3.11
C GLY A 83 -9.45 -0.30 3.42
N GLU A 84 -10.24 0.20 4.38
CA GLU A 84 -10.06 1.53 4.94
C GLU A 84 -8.64 1.73 5.49
N GLY A 85 -8.13 2.94 5.42
CA GLY A 85 -6.75 3.24 5.82
C GLY A 85 -5.69 2.81 4.82
N GLY A 86 -6.10 2.47 3.58
CA GLY A 86 -5.17 2.14 2.51
C GLY A 86 -4.45 0.80 2.69
N THR A 87 -5.15 -0.21 3.14
CA THR A 87 -4.68 -1.60 3.23
C THR A 87 -5.22 -2.44 2.10
N PHE A 88 -4.56 -3.56 1.80
CA PHE A 88 -5.10 -4.57 0.89
C PHE A 88 -4.86 -5.99 1.40
N GLU A 89 -5.72 -6.90 0.96
CA GLU A 89 -5.55 -8.34 0.99
C GLU A 89 -5.80 -8.88 -0.42
N LEU A 90 -4.82 -9.57 -0.98
CA LEU A 90 -4.89 -10.20 -2.30
C LEU A 90 -4.72 -11.70 -2.15
N LYS A 91 -5.65 -12.45 -2.70
CA LYS A 91 -5.55 -13.91 -2.88
C LYS A 91 -5.53 -14.23 -4.36
N THR A 92 -4.67 -15.15 -4.75
CA THR A 92 -4.55 -15.62 -6.13
C THR A 92 -4.61 -17.13 -6.17
N ASN A 93 -5.22 -17.68 -7.22
CA ASN A 93 -5.23 -19.11 -7.48
C ASN A 93 -4.94 -19.35 -8.97
N TYR A 94 -3.92 -20.15 -9.27
CA TYR A 94 -3.51 -20.49 -10.64
C TYR A 94 -4.29 -21.67 -11.16
N LEU A 95 -5.16 -21.45 -12.15
CA LEU A 95 -6.02 -22.47 -12.74
C LEU A 95 -5.27 -23.35 -13.76
N GLY A 96 -5.66 -24.62 -13.83
CA GLY A 96 -5.12 -25.56 -14.83
C GLY A 96 -3.70 -26.04 -14.54
N LEU A 97 -3.16 -25.78 -13.37
CA LEU A 97 -1.92 -26.38 -12.90
C LEU A 97 -2.23 -27.64 -12.08
N ASN A 98 -1.38 -28.67 -12.18
CA ASN A 98 -1.54 -29.92 -11.45
C ASN A 98 -1.45 -29.73 -9.92
N ASP A 99 -0.71 -28.71 -9.48
CA ASP A 99 -0.61 -28.30 -8.10
C ASP A 99 -1.40 -26.98 -7.95
N ALA A 100 -2.49 -27.03 -7.17
CA ALA A 100 -3.22 -25.81 -6.81
C ALA A 100 -2.25 -24.84 -6.11
N ARG A 101 -2.01 -23.70 -6.73
CA ARG A 101 -1.08 -22.70 -6.23
C ARG A 101 -1.87 -21.48 -5.79
N GLU A 102 -2.20 -21.49 -4.51
CA GLU A 102 -2.80 -20.33 -3.87
C GLU A 102 -1.71 -19.50 -3.21
N GLU A 103 -1.76 -18.20 -3.46
CA GLU A 103 -0.87 -17.24 -2.81
C GLU A 103 -1.71 -16.15 -2.15
N GLN A 104 -1.25 -15.66 -1.00
CA GLN A 104 -1.90 -14.59 -0.27
C GLN A 104 -0.90 -13.49 0.05
N PHE A 105 -1.28 -12.26 -0.23
CA PHE A 105 -0.49 -11.07 0.02
C PHE A 105 -1.31 -10.05 0.80
N THR A 106 -0.67 -9.35 1.72
CA THR A 106 -1.26 -8.24 2.46
C THR A 106 -0.28 -7.07 2.47
N GLY A 107 -0.80 -5.86 2.57
CA GLY A 107 0.08 -4.70 2.61
C GLY A 107 -0.67 -3.38 2.59
N LYS A 108 0.04 -2.36 2.14
CA LYS A 108 -0.47 -1.01 1.97
C LYS A 108 -0.62 -0.68 0.49
N ILE A 109 -1.64 0.11 0.16
CA ILE A 109 -1.76 0.71 -1.15
C ILE A 109 -1.05 2.07 -1.20
N SER A 110 -0.67 2.46 -2.39
CA SER A 110 -0.27 3.84 -2.70
C SER A 110 -0.98 4.30 -3.96
N TRP A 111 -1.23 5.58 -4.05
CA TRP A 111 -1.86 6.20 -5.21
C TRP A 111 -0.81 6.69 -6.21
N GLY A 112 -1.14 6.66 -7.47
CA GLY A 112 -0.28 7.22 -8.52
C GLY A 112 -0.05 8.71 -8.32
N GLN A 113 1.19 9.18 -8.49
CA GLN A 113 1.52 10.61 -8.30
C GLN A 113 0.90 11.52 -9.38
N LYS A 114 0.73 11.00 -10.59
CA LYS A 114 0.16 11.74 -11.73
C LYS A 114 -1.34 11.54 -11.89
N ASP A 115 -1.82 10.39 -11.41
CA ASP A 115 -3.21 9.98 -11.54
C ASP A 115 -3.66 9.35 -10.23
N SER A 116 -4.49 10.06 -9.48
CA SER A 116 -5.07 9.59 -8.21
C SER A 116 -6.07 8.45 -8.37
N THR A 117 -6.35 8.01 -9.59
CA THR A 117 -7.16 6.82 -9.86
C THR A 117 -6.33 5.55 -10.02
N GLN A 118 -5.00 5.67 -10.10
CA GLN A 118 -4.12 4.50 -10.11
C GLN A 118 -3.79 4.05 -8.69
N VAL A 119 -4.02 2.78 -8.41
CA VAL A 119 -3.72 2.09 -7.15
C VAL A 119 -2.53 1.16 -7.36
N MET A 120 -1.55 1.24 -6.46
CA MET A 120 -0.41 0.32 -6.43
C MET A 120 -0.39 -0.44 -5.10
N LEU A 121 -0.35 -1.76 -5.17
CA LEU A 121 -0.16 -2.64 -4.02
C LEU A 121 1.33 -2.66 -3.63
N ARG A 122 1.62 -2.32 -2.38
CA ARG A 122 3.00 -2.28 -1.86
C ARG A 122 3.28 -3.49 -0.99
N GLY A 123 4.48 -4.07 -1.16
CA GLY A 123 4.90 -5.24 -0.38
C GLY A 123 4.60 -6.58 -1.04
N MET A 124 4.16 -6.58 -2.29
CA MET A 124 4.06 -7.79 -3.08
C MET A 124 5.45 -8.26 -3.51
N ILE A 125 5.68 -9.56 -3.39
CA ILE A 125 6.88 -10.25 -3.88
C ILE A 125 6.36 -11.22 -4.95
N GLY A 126 6.81 -11.07 -6.20
CA GLY A 126 6.38 -11.91 -7.31
C GLY A 126 6.32 -11.16 -8.64
N ASP A 127 5.99 -11.87 -9.69
CA ASP A 127 5.99 -11.37 -11.07
C ASP A 127 4.73 -10.58 -11.44
N MET A 128 3.72 -10.56 -10.54
CA MET A 128 2.48 -9.86 -10.81
C MET A 128 2.61 -8.38 -10.48
N PRO A 129 2.49 -7.49 -11.47
CA PRO A 129 2.47 -6.07 -11.22
C PRO A 129 1.19 -5.70 -10.45
N GLY A 130 1.34 -5.32 -9.18
CA GLY A 130 0.22 -4.91 -8.32
C GLY A 130 -0.29 -3.51 -8.64
N ARG A 131 -0.58 -3.21 -9.92
CA ARG A 131 -1.04 -1.91 -10.39
C ARG A 131 -2.43 -2.01 -10.98
N TYR A 132 -3.31 -1.13 -10.55
CA TYR A 132 -4.70 -1.10 -10.97
C TYR A 132 -5.15 0.32 -11.25
N LEU A 133 -6.05 0.47 -12.20
CA LEU A 133 -6.78 1.71 -12.46
C LEU A 133 -8.19 1.56 -11.91
N LEU A 134 -8.57 2.46 -11.02
CA LEU A 134 -9.95 2.52 -10.49
C LEU A 134 -10.89 2.97 -11.59
N GLN A 135 -11.94 2.20 -11.80
CA GLN A 135 -13.03 2.49 -12.73
C GLN A 135 -14.37 2.42 -11.99
N GLU A 136 -15.42 2.91 -12.61
CA GLU A 136 -16.75 2.94 -12.03
C GLU A 136 -17.26 1.53 -11.61
N ASN A 137 -16.94 0.52 -12.40
CA ASN A 137 -17.41 -0.86 -12.22
C ASN A 137 -16.35 -1.84 -11.68
N GLY A 138 -15.16 -1.35 -11.30
CA GLY A 138 -14.12 -2.23 -10.80
C GLY A 138 -12.71 -1.68 -10.89
N LEU A 139 -11.74 -2.58 -10.91
CA LEU A 139 -10.31 -2.29 -10.99
C LEU A 139 -9.74 -2.91 -12.26
N LEU A 140 -9.25 -2.08 -13.18
CA LEU A 140 -8.55 -2.55 -14.36
C LEU A 140 -7.08 -2.81 -14.01
N HIS A 141 -6.63 -4.04 -14.17
CA HIS A 141 -5.22 -4.40 -13.99
C HIS A 141 -4.36 -3.75 -15.09
N LEU A 142 -3.24 -3.17 -14.69
CA LEU A 142 -2.29 -2.48 -15.55
C LEU A 142 -1.01 -3.31 -15.72
N ASP A 143 -0.24 -3.01 -16.75
CA ASP A 143 1.08 -3.59 -16.94
C ASP A 143 2.12 -3.06 -15.92
N ALA A 144 3.35 -3.53 -16.02
CA ALA A 144 4.44 -3.14 -15.14
C ALA A 144 4.77 -1.63 -15.21
N ASP A 145 4.49 -0.99 -16.33
CA ASP A 145 4.73 0.44 -16.55
C ASP A 145 3.52 1.31 -16.13
N GLY A 146 2.42 0.67 -15.69
CA GLY A 146 1.19 1.34 -15.31
C GLY A 146 0.33 1.77 -16.51
N GLN A 147 0.54 1.14 -17.66
CA GLN A 147 -0.26 1.38 -18.85
C GLN A 147 -1.40 0.36 -18.96
N LYS A 148 -2.46 0.75 -19.67
CA LYS A 148 -3.57 -0.16 -19.95
C LYS A 148 -3.11 -1.25 -20.91
N ILE A 149 -3.37 -2.50 -20.53
CA ILE A 149 -3.13 -3.65 -21.39
C ILE A 149 -4.12 -3.59 -22.56
N THR A 150 -3.61 -3.70 -23.78
CA THR A 150 -4.40 -3.62 -25.01
C THR A 150 -4.43 -4.97 -25.73
N GLY A 151 -5.31 -5.11 -26.71
CA GLY A 151 -5.44 -6.31 -27.51
C GLY A 151 -6.72 -7.11 -27.26
N PRO A 152 -6.87 -8.28 -27.87
CA PRO A 152 -8.12 -9.06 -27.84
C PRO A 152 -8.57 -9.51 -26.45
N GLN A 153 -7.64 -9.62 -25.51
CA GLN A 153 -7.93 -10.04 -24.13
C GLN A 153 -8.04 -8.88 -23.14
N ALA A 154 -7.95 -7.64 -23.59
CA ALA A 154 -7.93 -6.46 -22.72
C ALA A 154 -9.10 -6.41 -21.70
N ALA A 155 -10.28 -6.83 -22.12
CA ALA A 155 -11.46 -6.86 -21.25
C ALA A 155 -11.34 -7.87 -20.09
N ARG A 156 -10.46 -8.88 -20.19
CA ARG A 156 -10.25 -9.89 -19.13
C ARG A 156 -9.39 -9.38 -17.97
N TYR A 157 -8.79 -8.21 -18.10
CA TYR A 157 -7.98 -7.60 -17.04
C TYR A 157 -8.80 -6.75 -16.06
N LEU A 158 -10.14 -6.76 -16.18
CA LEU A 158 -11.04 -6.06 -15.27
C LEU A 158 -11.46 -6.99 -14.12
N LEU A 159 -11.12 -6.57 -12.89
CA LEU A 159 -11.68 -7.13 -11.66
C LEU A 159 -12.99 -6.41 -11.38
N LYS A 160 -14.08 -7.16 -11.26
CA LYS A 160 -15.41 -6.62 -10.95
C LYS A 160 -15.56 -6.41 -9.45
N ARG A 161 -16.18 -5.33 -9.07
CA ARG A 161 -16.54 -5.08 -7.67
C ARG A 161 -17.69 -6.00 -7.26
N ILE A 162 -17.55 -6.65 -6.10
CA ILE A 162 -18.56 -7.55 -5.53
C ILE A 162 -19.14 -7.05 -4.20
N LYS A 163 -18.45 -6.17 -3.51
CA LYS A 163 -18.90 -5.51 -2.26
C LYS A 163 -18.23 -4.15 -2.09
#